data_4a5d3c5b07ce4b648742930a1cbb42fa
#
_entry.id   4a5d3c5b07ce4b648742930a1cbb42fa
#
_cell.length_a   1.000
_cell.length_b   1.000
_cell.length_c   1.000
_cell.angle_alpha   90.00
_cell.angle_beta   90.00
_cell.angle_gamma   90.00
#
_symmetry.space_group_name_H-M   'P 1'
#
loop_
_entity.id
_entity.type
_entity.pdbx_description
1 polymer ?
#
loop_
_entity_poly.entity_id
_entity_poly.type
_entity_poly.pdbx_seq_one_letter_code
_entity_poly.pdbx_strand_id
1 'polypeptide(L)'
;MKEVSIRNLLRSKEEKRILTGKISGIEDEYYKYKNMYIPCAIIWYNDIKILIPSTHLGIINFNKSMIRGMLGAEIDFIIIDIDLTSNIAIASRKLAMELRSKLELSKLKKNDVIMVRVLAVGIKHILVELFGKEVIIKAANLKHTYILNCKDLYSPGDKIKIRIKNIDIQNNIFELSAKDFTLNPFNEIRKYITENGEYTGKVIAFSKTHSGIIVQLDNVSVTCLTRVPTRFNDYPHLLSNVLIKITEIKENQKQIYGYLIRII
;
A
#
# COMPACT_ATOMS: atom_id res chain seq x y z
N MET A 1 -3.30 19.92 28.68
CA MET A 1 -3.06 18.88 27.65
C MET A 1 -2.18 17.74 28.16
N LYS A 2 -1.06 18.00 28.81
CA LYS A 2 -0.13 16.95 29.32
C LYS A 2 -0.79 15.94 30.28
N GLU A 3 -1.60 16.41 31.23
CA GLU A 3 -2.32 15.52 32.18
C GLU A 3 -3.31 14.57 31.52
N VAL A 4 -4.01 15.01 30.48
CA VAL A 4 -4.95 14.17 29.72
C VAL A 4 -4.17 13.08 28.96
N SER A 5 -3.01 13.43 28.41
CA SER A 5 -2.13 12.49 27.72
C SER A 5 -1.61 11.41 28.66
N ILE A 6 -1.10 11.79 29.82
CA ILE A 6 -0.63 10.86 30.86
C ILE A 6 -1.76 9.91 31.29
N ARG A 7 -2.95 10.45 31.54
CA ARG A 7 -4.13 9.62 31.91
C ARG A 7 -4.47 8.59 30.84
N ASN A 8 -4.42 8.97 29.55
CA ASN A 8 -4.68 8.05 28.44
C ASN A 8 -3.61 6.96 28.35
N LEU A 9 -2.33 7.29 28.56
CA LEU A 9 -1.25 6.32 28.57
C LEU A 9 -1.38 5.35 29.75
N LEU A 10 -1.71 5.83 30.95
CA LEU A 10 -1.95 4.99 32.13
C LEU A 10 -3.13 4.04 31.91
N ARG A 11 -4.26 4.54 31.36
CA ARG A 11 -5.39 3.67 30.98
C ARG A 11 -5.01 2.65 29.93
N SER A 12 -4.16 3.01 28.96
CA SER A 12 -3.67 2.05 27.98
C SER A 12 -2.87 0.93 28.64
N LYS A 13 -2.03 1.24 29.64
CA LYS A 13 -1.25 0.27 30.40
C LYS A 13 -2.15 -0.65 31.24
N GLU A 14 -3.07 -0.06 32.00
CA GLU A 14 -3.90 -0.77 32.99
C GLU A 14 -5.07 -1.53 32.33
N GLU A 15 -5.82 -0.86 31.47
CA GLU A 15 -7.04 -1.37 30.83
C GLU A 15 -6.77 -2.03 29.47
N LYS A 16 -5.51 -2.05 28.99
CA LYS A 16 -5.11 -2.48 27.64
C LYS A 16 -5.84 -1.73 26.52
N ARG A 17 -6.14 -0.46 26.77
CA ARG A 17 -6.77 0.39 25.77
C ARG A 17 -5.83 0.63 24.60
N ILE A 18 -6.30 0.38 23.39
CA ILE A 18 -5.56 0.64 22.17
C ILE A 18 -5.46 2.14 21.95
N LEU A 19 -4.24 2.64 21.74
CA LEU A 19 -3.93 3.97 21.28
C LEU A 19 -3.43 3.91 19.85
N THR A 20 -3.52 5.04 19.16
CA THR A 20 -3.07 5.16 17.78
C THR A 20 -2.09 6.33 17.65
N GLY A 21 -1.04 6.16 16.87
CA GLY A 21 -0.07 7.21 16.62
C GLY A 21 0.74 6.98 15.35
N LYS A 22 1.39 8.04 14.90
CA LYS A 22 2.17 8.07 13.66
C LYS A 22 3.64 7.76 13.97
N ILE A 23 4.24 6.83 13.23
CA ILE A 23 5.68 6.55 13.32
C ILE A 23 6.43 7.75 12.75
N SER A 24 7.19 8.44 13.59
CA SER A 24 7.94 9.65 13.25
C SER A 24 9.44 9.42 13.10
N GLY A 25 9.96 8.31 13.62
CA GLY A 25 11.39 8.03 13.60
C GLY A 25 11.75 6.59 13.94
N ILE A 26 13.03 6.32 13.88
CA ILE A 26 13.65 5.04 14.28
C ILE A 26 14.89 5.38 15.06
N GLU A 27 15.03 4.78 16.23
CA GLU A 27 16.21 4.93 17.08
C GLU A 27 16.66 3.56 17.57
N ASP A 28 17.96 3.42 17.83
CA ASP A 28 18.50 2.22 18.47
C ASP A 28 18.57 2.47 19.97
N GLU A 29 17.76 1.75 20.75
CA GLU A 29 17.68 1.89 22.19
C GLU A 29 18.27 0.67 22.89
N TYR A 30 18.91 0.92 24.04
CA TYR A 30 19.53 -0.14 24.84
C TYR A 30 18.47 -0.99 25.56
N TYR A 31 18.44 -2.27 25.24
CA TYR A 31 17.51 -3.23 25.82
C TYR A 31 18.17 -4.06 26.91
N LYS A 32 17.94 -3.70 28.19
CA LYS A 32 18.56 -4.28 29.37
C LYS A 32 18.49 -5.81 29.43
N TYR A 33 17.33 -6.38 29.09
CA TYR A 33 17.09 -7.83 29.17
C TYR A 33 17.94 -8.67 28.21
N LYS A 34 18.43 -8.07 27.11
CA LYS A 34 19.29 -8.74 26.13
C LYS A 34 20.69 -8.17 26.06
N ASN A 35 20.99 -7.19 26.90
CA ASN A 35 22.29 -6.48 26.93
C ASN A 35 22.74 -6.02 25.55
N MET A 36 21.82 -5.49 24.74
CA MET A 36 22.09 -5.06 23.35
C MET A 36 21.21 -3.89 22.94
N TYR A 37 21.67 -3.13 21.94
CA TYR A 37 20.86 -2.12 21.28
C TYR A 37 19.88 -2.78 20.30
N ILE A 38 18.63 -2.38 20.34
CA ILE A 38 17.60 -2.84 19.42
C ILE A 38 16.93 -1.64 18.76
N PRO A 39 16.56 -1.75 17.46
CA PRO A 39 15.83 -0.69 16.80
C PRO A 39 14.40 -0.58 17.34
N CYS A 40 14.00 0.65 17.60
CA CYS A 40 12.67 1.02 18.08
C CYS A 40 11.99 1.96 17.07
N ALA A 41 10.70 1.77 16.81
CA ALA A 41 9.89 2.78 16.16
C ALA A 41 9.51 3.86 17.20
N ILE A 42 9.58 5.12 16.78
CA ILE A 42 9.33 6.27 17.64
C ILE A 42 7.99 6.89 17.26
N ILE A 43 7.16 7.13 18.27
CA ILE A 43 5.92 7.86 18.16
C ILE A 43 5.94 8.99 19.20
N TRP A 44 5.57 10.18 18.81
CA TRP A 44 5.34 11.28 19.73
C TRP A 44 3.86 11.35 20.08
N TYR A 45 3.55 11.19 21.36
CA TYR A 45 2.21 11.36 21.91
C TYR A 45 2.19 12.61 22.77
N ASN A 46 1.95 13.74 22.13
CA ASN A 46 2.25 15.09 22.65
C ASN A 46 3.75 15.18 23.07
N ASP A 47 4.04 15.48 24.34
CA ASP A 47 5.41 15.65 24.84
C ASP A 47 6.05 14.35 25.36
N ILE A 48 5.40 13.19 25.16
CA ILE A 48 5.88 11.89 25.61
C ILE A 48 6.37 11.08 24.42
N LYS A 49 7.63 10.65 24.51
CA LYS A 49 8.26 9.78 23.51
C LYS A 49 7.84 8.33 23.74
N ILE A 50 7.17 7.74 22.78
CA ILE A 50 6.76 6.33 22.84
C ILE A 50 7.75 5.52 22.01
N LEU A 51 8.37 4.53 22.64
CA LEU A 51 9.29 3.58 22.03
C LEU A 51 8.53 2.27 21.78
N ILE A 52 8.53 1.79 20.54
CA ILE A 52 8.04 0.46 20.20
C ILE A 52 9.24 -0.37 19.74
N PRO A 53 9.80 -1.21 20.62
CA PRO A 53 10.92 -2.08 20.28
C PRO A 53 10.58 -3.02 19.12
N SER A 54 11.55 -3.39 18.31
CA SER A 54 11.39 -4.32 17.19
C SER A 54 10.72 -5.64 17.58
N THR A 55 11.00 -6.14 18.79
CA THR A 55 10.38 -7.34 19.37
C THR A 55 8.89 -7.18 19.64
N HIS A 56 8.40 -5.94 19.77
CA HIS A 56 7.01 -5.57 20.04
C HIS A 56 6.26 -5.00 18.83
N LEU A 57 6.91 -4.91 17.66
CA LEU A 57 6.29 -4.45 16.43
C LEU A 57 5.37 -5.49 15.77
N GLY A 58 5.52 -6.77 16.10
CA GLY A 58 4.74 -7.85 15.51
C GLY A 58 5.15 -8.22 14.09
N ILE A 59 6.33 -7.82 13.66
CA ILE A 59 6.89 -8.12 12.33
C ILE A 59 7.70 -9.41 12.39
N ILE A 60 7.36 -10.38 11.55
CA ILE A 60 8.09 -11.63 11.42
C ILE A 60 9.37 -11.38 10.58
N ASN A 61 10.50 -12.00 10.99
CA ASN A 61 11.80 -11.83 10.32
C ASN A 61 12.19 -10.34 10.17
N PHE A 62 12.15 -9.64 11.29
CA PHE A 62 12.39 -8.21 11.39
C PHE A 62 13.73 -7.79 10.75
N ASN A 63 13.63 -6.69 9.99
CA ASN A 63 14.79 -5.98 9.48
C ASN A 63 14.53 -4.45 9.60
N LYS A 64 15.57 -3.66 9.88
CA LYS A 64 15.46 -2.22 10.10
C LYS A 64 14.85 -1.46 8.90
N SER A 65 15.01 -1.98 7.67
CA SER A 65 14.40 -1.40 6.47
C SER A 65 12.87 -1.47 6.50
N MET A 66 12.29 -2.43 7.22
CA MET A 66 10.83 -2.56 7.36
C MET A 66 10.25 -1.38 8.14
N ILE A 67 10.86 -0.99 9.27
CA ILE A 67 10.40 0.21 9.99
C ILE A 67 10.57 1.46 9.12
N ARG A 68 11.69 1.56 8.36
CA ARG A 68 11.88 2.68 7.43
C ARG A 68 10.77 2.78 6.40
N GLY A 69 10.30 1.64 5.91
CA GLY A 69 9.14 1.57 5.00
C GLY A 69 7.82 2.00 5.63
N MET A 70 7.74 1.99 6.96
CA MET A 70 6.57 2.38 7.74
C MET A 70 6.64 3.81 8.29
N LEU A 71 7.71 4.56 8.04
CA LEU A 71 7.79 5.96 8.48
C LEU A 71 6.61 6.75 7.90
N GLY A 72 5.89 7.44 8.79
CA GLY A 72 4.66 8.14 8.43
C GLY A 72 3.39 7.30 8.60
N ALA A 73 3.49 5.98 8.77
CA ALA A 73 2.33 5.13 9.00
C ALA A 73 1.69 5.42 10.36
N GLU A 74 0.36 5.39 10.39
CA GLU A 74 -0.43 5.43 11.61
C GLU A 74 -0.67 3.99 12.08
N ILE A 75 -0.20 3.67 13.28
CA ILE A 75 -0.30 2.32 13.86
C ILE A 75 -0.98 2.33 15.23
N ASP A 76 -1.55 1.19 15.59
CA ASP A 76 -2.13 0.96 16.90
C ASP A 76 -1.10 0.36 17.84
N PHE A 77 -1.17 0.75 19.12
CA PHE A 77 -0.28 0.22 20.16
C PHE A 77 -0.95 0.23 21.53
N ILE A 78 -0.39 -0.56 22.45
CA ILE A 78 -0.76 -0.61 23.87
C ILE A 78 0.50 -0.31 24.67
N ILE A 79 0.36 0.52 25.68
CA ILE A 79 1.48 0.86 26.58
C ILE A 79 1.82 -0.33 27.47
N ILE A 80 3.10 -0.66 27.55
CA ILE A 80 3.63 -1.69 28.47
C ILE A 80 4.19 -1.05 29.72
N ASP A 81 4.96 0.04 29.54
CA ASP A 81 5.61 0.72 30.65
C ASP A 81 5.72 2.22 30.41
N ILE A 82 5.80 3.00 31.50
CA ILE A 82 5.86 4.46 31.45
C ILE A 82 6.86 4.93 32.51
N ASP A 83 7.81 5.74 32.06
CA ASP A 83 8.68 6.53 32.93
C ASP A 83 8.30 8.02 32.79
N LEU A 84 7.61 8.54 33.76
CA LEU A 84 7.16 9.92 33.78
C LEU A 84 8.31 10.90 34.07
N THR A 85 9.42 10.44 34.64
CA THR A 85 10.58 11.30 34.95
C THR A 85 11.35 11.64 33.69
N SER A 86 11.50 10.68 32.78
CA SER A 86 12.16 10.87 31.49
C SER A 86 11.20 11.25 30.36
N ASN A 87 9.87 11.28 30.59
CA ASN A 87 8.81 11.41 29.58
C ASN A 87 8.94 10.35 28.45
N ILE A 88 9.25 9.13 28.82
CA ILE A 88 9.38 7.99 27.90
C ILE A 88 8.35 6.92 28.26
N ALA A 89 7.72 6.31 27.26
CA ALA A 89 6.88 5.15 27.42
C ALA A 89 7.30 4.05 26.45
N ILE A 90 7.16 2.80 26.88
CA ILE A 90 7.39 1.62 26.05
C ILE A 90 6.01 1.04 25.66
N ALA A 91 5.85 0.72 24.38
CA ALA A 91 4.60 0.22 23.86
C ALA A 91 4.76 -1.05 23.00
N SER A 92 3.64 -1.73 22.75
CA SER A 92 3.57 -2.91 21.89
C SER A 92 2.48 -2.75 20.85
N ARG A 93 2.89 -2.73 19.58
CA ARG A 93 1.99 -2.88 18.46
C ARG A 93 1.43 -4.31 18.39
N LYS A 94 2.27 -5.31 18.66
CA LYS A 94 1.88 -6.72 18.64
C LYS A 94 0.67 -6.99 19.52
N LEU A 95 0.66 -6.49 20.77
CA LEU A 95 -0.49 -6.64 21.68
C LEU A 95 -1.75 -5.94 21.15
N ALA A 96 -1.60 -4.76 20.56
CA ALA A 96 -2.73 -4.06 19.98
C ALA A 96 -3.32 -4.82 18.78
N MET A 97 -2.47 -5.36 17.90
CA MET A 97 -2.89 -6.18 16.75
C MET A 97 -3.62 -7.45 17.20
N GLU A 98 -3.11 -8.16 18.21
CA GLU A 98 -3.75 -9.35 18.77
C GLU A 98 -5.13 -9.02 19.35
N LEU A 99 -5.24 -7.92 20.08
CA LEU A 99 -6.52 -7.49 20.67
C LEU A 99 -7.52 -7.07 19.57
N ARG A 100 -7.09 -6.27 18.59
CA ARG A 100 -7.92 -5.89 17.44
C ARG A 100 -8.43 -7.11 16.68
N SER A 101 -7.54 -8.05 16.41
CA SER A 101 -7.89 -9.28 15.70
C SER A 101 -8.97 -10.08 16.44
N LYS A 102 -8.86 -10.21 17.75
CA LYS A 102 -9.87 -10.90 18.56
C LYS A 102 -11.23 -10.18 18.58
N LEU A 103 -11.23 -8.85 18.63
CA LEU A 103 -12.46 -8.06 18.78
C LEU A 103 -13.21 -7.81 17.47
N GLU A 104 -12.49 -7.63 16.37
CA GLU A 104 -13.04 -7.07 15.14
C GLU A 104 -12.92 -7.99 13.92
N LEU A 105 -11.84 -8.78 13.82
CA LEU A 105 -11.56 -9.57 12.61
C LEU A 105 -12.66 -10.62 12.31
N SER A 106 -13.18 -11.26 13.36
CA SER A 106 -14.24 -12.29 13.25
C SER A 106 -15.58 -11.76 12.75
N LYS A 107 -15.79 -10.45 12.81
CA LYS A 107 -17.03 -9.79 12.37
C LYS A 107 -17.04 -9.53 10.86
N LEU A 108 -15.85 -9.57 10.21
CA LEU A 108 -15.70 -9.27 8.80
C LEU A 108 -16.28 -10.39 7.93
N LYS A 109 -16.90 -9.97 6.84
CA LYS A 109 -17.51 -10.85 5.84
C LYS A 109 -17.04 -10.48 4.44
N LYS A 110 -17.16 -11.45 3.54
CA LYS A 110 -16.99 -11.20 2.10
C LYS A 110 -17.95 -10.09 1.64
N ASN A 111 -17.47 -9.20 0.80
CA ASN A 111 -18.11 -8.00 0.26
C ASN A 111 -18.22 -6.81 1.22
N ASP A 112 -17.79 -6.92 2.46
CA ASP A 112 -17.72 -5.76 3.35
C ASP A 112 -16.82 -4.67 2.75
N VAL A 113 -17.25 -3.43 2.98
CA VAL A 113 -16.55 -2.22 2.56
C VAL A 113 -16.04 -1.52 3.80
N ILE A 114 -14.73 -1.38 3.88
CA ILE A 114 -14.06 -0.82 5.05
C ILE A 114 -12.95 0.16 4.67
N MET A 115 -12.54 0.98 5.62
CA MET A 115 -11.35 1.81 5.53
C MET A 115 -10.18 1.09 6.16
N VAL A 116 -9.06 1.00 5.46
CA VAL A 116 -7.80 0.43 5.98
C VAL A 116 -6.68 1.47 5.91
N ARG A 117 -5.70 1.34 6.82
CA ARG A 117 -4.51 2.20 6.86
C ARG A 117 -3.39 1.58 6.05
N VAL A 118 -2.72 2.39 5.24
CA VAL A 118 -1.51 1.99 4.52
C VAL A 118 -0.32 2.03 5.49
N LEU A 119 0.32 0.89 5.69
CA LEU A 119 1.50 0.76 6.56
C LEU A 119 2.80 1.00 5.79
N ALA A 120 2.91 0.45 4.59
CA ALA A 120 4.09 0.58 3.76
C ALA A 120 3.72 0.49 2.28
N VAL A 121 4.56 1.08 1.42
CA VAL A 121 4.34 1.12 -0.03
C VAL A 121 5.55 0.57 -0.76
N GLY A 122 5.33 -0.49 -1.53
CA GLY A 122 6.28 -1.06 -2.49
C GLY A 122 6.05 -0.49 -3.90
N ILE A 123 6.77 -1.02 -4.89
CA ILE A 123 6.59 -0.61 -6.30
C ILE A 123 5.27 -1.14 -6.87
N LYS A 124 4.96 -2.42 -6.66
CA LYS A 124 3.82 -3.13 -7.25
C LYS A 124 2.77 -3.59 -6.24
N HIS A 125 2.86 -3.11 -5.01
CA HIS A 125 1.92 -3.46 -3.93
C HIS A 125 1.97 -2.43 -2.82
N ILE A 126 0.95 -2.44 -1.98
CA ILE A 126 0.92 -1.75 -0.70
C ILE A 126 0.66 -2.75 0.42
N LEU A 127 1.16 -2.47 1.61
CA LEU A 127 0.87 -3.19 2.83
C LEU A 127 -0.16 -2.38 3.63
N VAL A 128 -1.26 -3.01 4.02
CA VAL A 128 -2.32 -2.38 4.80
C VAL A 128 -2.59 -3.14 6.09
N GLU A 129 -3.18 -2.46 7.07
CA GLU A 129 -3.65 -3.08 8.31
C GLU A 129 -5.15 -3.32 8.26
N LEU A 130 -5.53 -4.60 8.39
CA LEU A 130 -6.89 -5.09 8.46
C LEU A 130 -7.17 -5.61 9.88
N PHE A 131 -7.63 -4.74 10.79
CA PHE A 131 -7.98 -5.11 12.16
C PHE A 131 -7.00 -6.06 12.85
N GLY A 132 -5.74 -5.63 12.91
CA GLY A 132 -4.65 -6.39 13.54
C GLY A 132 -4.00 -7.45 12.65
N LYS A 133 -4.32 -7.49 11.36
CA LYS A 133 -3.63 -8.29 10.33
C LYS A 133 -2.97 -7.40 9.31
N GLU A 134 -1.79 -7.77 8.87
CA GLU A 134 -1.10 -7.15 7.74
C GLU A 134 -1.48 -7.87 6.46
N VAL A 135 -1.99 -7.11 5.48
CA VAL A 135 -2.44 -7.66 4.20
C VAL A 135 -1.79 -6.91 3.05
N ILE A 136 -1.26 -7.64 2.08
CA ILE A 136 -0.69 -7.08 0.85
C ILE A 136 -1.79 -6.92 -0.20
N ILE A 137 -1.94 -5.71 -0.72
CA ILE A 137 -2.79 -5.43 -1.87
C ILE A 137 -1.90 -5.18 -3.08
N LYS A 138 -1.99 -6.04 -4.08
CA LYS A 138 -1.25 -5.88 -5.35
C LYS A 138 -1.77 -4.67 -6.13
N ALA A 139 -0.90 -4.00 -6.89
CA ALA A 139 -1.25 -2.87 -7.77
C ALA A 139 -2.47 -3.16 -8.66
N ALA A 140 -2.56 -4.39 -9.17
CA ALA A 140 -3.69 -4.84 -9.97
C ALA A 140 -5.05 -4.83 -9.24
N ASN A 141 -5.09 -4.80 -7.90
CA ASN A 141 -6.32 -4.73 -7.09
C ASN A 141 -6.57 -3.33 -6.53
N LEU A 142 -5.72 -2.34 -6.83
CA LEU A 142 -5.85 -0.96 -6.35
C LEU A 142 -6.64 -0.08 -7.32
N LYS A 143 -6.35 -0.16 -8.62
CA LYS A 143 -7.00 0.63 -9.67
C LYS A 143 -7.33 -0.22 -10.90
N HIS A 144 -8.22 0.29 -11.74
CA HIS A 144 -8.51 -0.29 -13.06
C HIS A 144 -7.41 0.01 -14.08
N THR A 145 -6.68 1.10 -13.88
CA THR A 145 -5.54 1.49 -14.71
C THR A 145 -4.26 0.80 -14.25
N TYR A 146 -3.31 0.67 -15.15
CA TYR A 146 -2.00 0.13 -14.79
C TYR A 146 -1.25 1.09 -13.87
N ILE A 147 -0.70 0.57 -12.78
CA ILE A 147 0.14 1.32 -11.85
C ILE A 147 1.60 0.94 -12.10
N LEU A 148 2.39 1.91 -12.56
CA LEU A 148 3.82 1.71 -12.78
C LEU A 148 4.56 1.58 -11.44
N ASN A 149 4.26 2.49 -10.51
CA ASN A 149 4.84 2.51 -9.18
C ASN A 149 3.78 2.96 -8.16
N CYS A 150 3.48 2.13 -7.17
CA CYS A 150 2.50 2.48 -6.14
C CYS A 150 2.96 3.65 -5.26
N LYS A 151 4.28 3.90 -5.15
CA LYS A 151 4.83 5.03 -4.37
C LYS A 151 4.45 6.40 -4.92
N ASP A 152 4.08 6.48 -6.20
CA ASP A 152 3.63 7.73 -6.83
C ASP A 152 2.18 8.08 -6.47
N LEU A 153 1.44 7.12 -5.89
CA LEU A 153 0.00 7.24 -5.64
C LEU A 153 -0.39 7.08 -4.16
N TYR A 154 0.46 6.41 -3.38
CA TYR A 154 0.17 6.07 -1.99
C TYR A 154 1.38 6.34 -1.11
N SER A 155 1.09 6.73 0.14
CA SER A 155 2.09 6.95 1.18
C SER A 155 1.71 6.19 2.46
N PRO A 156 2.69 5.81 3.30
CA PRO A 156 2.40 5.29 4.64
C PRO A 156 1.57 6.30 5.44
N GLY A 157 0.50 5.82 6.09
CA GLY A 157 -0.46 6.65 6.82
C GLY A 157 -1.73 7.01 6.03
N ASP A 158 -1.76 6.78 4.71
CA ASP A 158 -2.97 6.96 3.93
C ASP A 158 -4.09 6.02 4.40
N LYS A 159 -5.34 6.49 4.29
CA LYS A 159 -6.54 5.69 4.53
C LYS A 159 -7.23 5.43 3.21
N ILE A 160 -7.40 4.17 2.87
CA ILE A 160 -8.01 3.76 1.60
C ILE A 160 -9.27 2.92 1.85
N LYS A 161 -10.27 3.14 1.02
CA LYS A 161 -11.50 2.36 1.01
C LYS A 161 -11.29 1.10 0.19
N ILE A 162 -11.61 -0.04 0.78
CA ILE A 162 -11.47 -1.34 0.12
C ILE A 162 -12.74 -2.17 0.27
N ARG A 163 -12.88 -3.15 -0.62
CA ARG A 163 -13.85 -4.24 -0.49
C ARG A 163 -13.12 -5.55 -0.23
N ILE A 164 -13.65 -6.35 0.67
CA ILE A 164 -13.19 -7.71 0.95
C ILE A 164 -13.72 -8.62 -0.17
N LYS A 165 -12.83 -9.11 -1.02
CA LYS A 165 -13.19 -10.05 -2.11
C LYS A 165 -13.25 -11.49 -1.62
N ASN A 166 -12.33 -11.85 -0.73
CA ASN A 166 -12.32 -13.14 -0.05
C ASN A 166 -11.71 -13.00 1.35
N ILE A 167 -12.20 -13.80 2.29
CA ILE A 167 -11.70 -13.85 3.67
C ILE A 167 -11.78 -15.28 4.19
N ASP A 168 -10.64 -15.81 4.63
CA ASP A 168 -10.52 -17.05 5.35
C ASP A 168 -9.59 -16.80 6.56
N ILE A 169 -10.22 -16.64 7.72
CA ILE A 169 -9.50 -16.27 8.94
C ILE A 169 -8.66 -17.45 9.44
N GLN A 170 -9.15 -18.68 9.27
CA GLN A 170 -8.46 -19.88 9.75
C GLN A 170 -7.15 -20.10 9.00
N ASN A 171 -7.17 -19.96 7.67
CA ASN A 171 -6.01 -20.10 6.81
C ASN A 171 -5.22 -18.78 6.63
N ASN A 172 -5.63 -17.70 7.29
CA ASN A 172 -5.03 -16.36 7.19
C ASN A 172 -4.97 -15.83 5.75
N ILE A 173 -6.02 -16.09 4.95
CA ILE A 173 -6.15 -15.67 3.56
C ILE A 173 -7.10 -14.47 3.49
N PHE A 174 -6.59 -13.34 2.98
CA PHE A 174 -7.35 -12.11 2.80
C PHE A 174 -7.11 -11.57 1.40
N GLU A 175 -8.19 -11.41 0.63
CA GLU A 175 -8.15 -10.79 -0.68
C GLU A 175 -8.94 -9.47 -0.65
N LEU A 176 -8.22 -8.38 -0.83
CA LEU A 176 -8.75 -7.02 -0.75
C LEU A 176 -8.64 -6.31 -2.10
N SER A 177 -9.61 -5.44 -2.41
CA SER A 177 -9.59 -4.63 -3.61
C SER A 177 -10.13 -3.23 -3.37
N ALA A 178 -9.43 -2.22 -3.89
CA ALA A 178 -9.86 -0.83 -3.93
C ALA A 178 -10.50 -0.44 -5.29
N LYS A 179 -10.51 -1.34 -6.27
CA LYS A 179 -10.99 -1.05 -7.64
C LYS A 179 -12.41 -0.49 -7.69
N ASP A 180 -13.31 -1.01 -6.85
CA ASP A 180 -14.71 -0.59 -6.85
C ASP A 180 -14.90 0.89 -6.47
N PHE A 181 -13.86 1.51 -5.92
CA PHE A 181 -13.84 2.91 -5.47
C PHE A 181 -12.99 3.81 -6.37
N THR A 182 -12.56 3.30 -7.52
CA THR A 182 -11.77 4.01 -8.51
C THR A 182 -12.53 4.06 -9.84
N LEU A 183 -12.35 5.15 -10.57
CA LEU A 183 -12.94 5.27 -11.91
C LEU A 183 -12.41 4.14 -12.81
N ASN A 184 -13.32 3.48 -13.52
CA ASN A 184 -12.98 2.55 -14.57
C ASN A 184 -13.02 3.27 -15.93
N PRO A 185 -11.87 3.55 -16.55
CA PRO A 185 -11.82 4.31 -17.79
C PRO A 185 -12.48 3.57 -18.97
N PHE A 186 -12.64 2.25 -18.90
CA PHE A 186 -13.30 1.48 -19.95
C PHE A 186 -14.81 1.69 -20.00
N ASN A 187 -15.45 2.25 -18.97
CA ASN A 187 -16.90 2.52 -19.01
C ASN A 187 -17.26 3.57 -20.06
N GLU A 188 -16.34 4.45 -20.40
CA GLU A 188 -16.53 5.54 -21.37
C GLU A 188 -15.36 5.65 -22.35
N ILE A 189 -14.67 4.54 -22.62
CA ILE A 189 -13.41 4.55 -23.36
C ILE A 189 -13.56 5.19 -24.75
N ARG A 190 -14.69 4.97 -25.44
CA ARG A 190 -14.94 5.51 -26.78
C ARG A 190 -15.16 7.02 -26.83
N LYS A 191 -15.32 7.69 -25.68
CA LYS A 191 -15.31 9.16 -25.62
C LYS A 191 -13.90 9.73 -25.80
N TYR A 192 -12.89 8.95 -25.48
CA TYR A 192 -11.49 9.42 -25.43
C TYR A 192 -10.62 8.85 -26.53
N ILE A 193 -10.92 7.63 -26.97
CA ILE A 193 -10.17 6.95 -28.03
C ILE A 193 -11.12 6.29 -29.04
N THR A 194 -10.69 6.28 -30.29
CA THR A 194 -11.41 5.66 -31.42
C THR A 194 -10.51 4.67 -32.13
N GLU A 195 -11.10 3.67 -32.73
CA GLU A 195 -10.39 2.78 -33.65
C GLU A 195 -9.87 3.57 -34.86
N ASN A 196 -8.70 3.22 -35.33
CA ASN A 196 -7.91 3.93 -36.33
C ASN A 196 -7.38 5.31 -35.90
N GLY A 197 -7.67 5.78 -34.67
CA GLY A 197 -7.08 7.00 -34.10
C GLY A 197 -5.60 6.81 -33.72
N GLU A 198 -4.84 7.90 -33.74
CA GLU A 198 -3.44 7.94 -33.37
C GLU A 198 -3.27 8.66 -32.03
N TYR A 199 -2.53 8.04 -31.11
CA TYR A 199 -2.40 8.55 -29.75
C TYR A 199 -0.98 8.41 -29.26
N THR A 200 -0.55 9.39 -28.46
CA THR A 200 0.72 9.33 -27.73
C THR A 200 0.57 8.51 -26.46
N GLY A 201 1.68 7.93 -26.04
CA GLY A 201 1.74 7.19 -24.81
C GLY A 201 3.16 6.80 -24.45
N LYS A 202 3.30 6.18 -23.31
CA LYS A 202 4.58 5.76 -22.74
C LYS A 202 4.68 4.25 -22.66
N VAL A 203 5.81 3.69 -23.08
CA VAL A 203 6.09 2.25 -22.95
C VAL A 203 6.27 1.90 -21.48
N ILE A 204 5.43 1.02 -20.95
CA ILE A 204 5.45 0.65 -19.53
C ILE A 204 5.87 -0.79 -19.26
N ALA A 205 5.83 -1.64 -20.30
CA ALA A 205 6.29 -3.02 -20.21
C ALA A 205 6.47 -3.63 -21.61
N PHE A 206 7.16 -4.79 -21.65
CA PHE A 206 7.26 -5.63 -22.83
C PHE A 206 6.34 -6.84 -22.69
N SER A 207 5.66 -7.22 -23.77
CA SER A 207 4.84 -8.41 -23.80
C SER A 207 5.72 -9.66 -23.78
N LYS A 208 5.41 -10.61 -22.87
CA LYS A 208 6.14 -11.89 -22.78
C LYS A 208 5.74 -12.88 -23.87
N THR A 209 4.53 -12.75 -24.41
CA THR A 209 3.90 -13.74 -25.30
C THR A 209 3.84 -13.30 -26.76
N HIS A 210 4.04 -12.03 -27.03
CA HIS A 210 3.96 -11.43 -28.36
C HIS A 210 5.12 -10.44 -28.55
N SER A 211 5.67 -10.35 -29.73
CA SER A 211 6.69 -9.35 -30.10
C SER A 211 6.09 -7.93 -30.06
N GLY A 212 5.75 -7.46 -28.86
CA GLY A 212 5.05 -6.21 -28.68
C GLY A 212 5.40 -5.52 -27.36
N ILE A 213 4.91 -4.31 -27.26
CA ILE A 213 5.08 -3.44 -26.10
C ILE A 213 3.71 -3.14 -25.49
N ILE A 214 3.69 -2.85 -24.19
CA ILE A 214 2.51 -2.33 -23.50
C ILE A 214 2.71 -0.83 -23.35
N VAL A 215 1.84 -0.06 -23.98
CA VAL A 215 1.86 1.40 -23.98
C VAL A 215 0.73 1.91 -23.09
N GLN A 216 1.04 2.79 -22.15
CA GLN A 216 0.05 3.54 -21.40
C GLN A 216 -0.25 4.83 -22.18
N LEU A 217 -1.52 5.03 -22.56
CA LEU A 217 -1.97 6.22 -23.27
C LEU A 217 -2.00 7.44 -22.34
N ASP A 218 -1.53 8.59 -22.83
CA ASP A 218 -1.40 9.79 -22.02
C ASP A 218 -2.76 10.40 -21.63
N ASN A 219 -3.73 10.38 -22.55
CA ASN A 219 -5.03 11.06 -22.37
C ASN A 219 -6.00 10.33 -21.44
N VAL A 220 -5.93 9.00 -21.28
CA VAL A 220 -6.89 8.23 -20.50
C VAL A 220 -6.27 7.24 -19.52
N SER A 221 -4.95 7.16 -19.43
CA SER A 221 -4.20 6.25 -18.55
C SER A 221 -4.59 4.76 -18.69
N VAL A 222 -5.12 4.36 -19.84
CA VAL A 222 -5.36 2.95 -20.17
C VAL A 222 -4.17 2.37 -20.90
N THR A 223 -4.06 1.04 -20.90
CA THR A 223 -2.98 0.35 -21.57
C THR A 223 -3.41 -0.22 -22.91
N CYS A 224 -2.54 -0.07 -23.90
CA CYS A 224 -2.68 -0.65 -25.24
C CYS A 224 -1.60 -1.71 -25.46
N LEU A 225 -1.99 -2.91 -25.89
CA LEU A 225 -1.06 -3.93 -26.37
C LEU A 225 -0.68 -3.57 -27.81
N THR A 226 0.54 -3.11 -27.98
CA THR A 226 1.01 -2.50 -29.23
C THR A 226 2.01 -3.41 -29.92
N ARG A 227 1.72 -3.80 -31.13
CA ARG A 227 2.65 -4.54 -32.00
C ARG A 227 3.72 -3.59 -32.52
N VAL A 228 4.99 -4.00 -32.47
CA VAL A 228 6.11 -3.29 -33.08
C VAL A 228 6.33 -3.89 -34.47
N PRO A 229 6.16 -3.10 -35.56
CA PRO A 229 6.43 -3.59 -36.91
C PRO A 229 7.92 -3.90 -37.11
N THR A 230 8.23 -4.91 -37.91
CA THR A 230 9.61 -5.37 -38.21
C THR A 230 10.49 -4.34 -38.90
N ARG A 231 9.89 -3.28 -39.44
CA ARG A 231 10.62 -2.16 -40.12
C ARG A 231 11.38 -1.25 -39.16
N PHE A 232 11.13 -1.37 -37.84
CA PHE A 232 11.83 -0.57 -36.84
C PHE A 232 13.21 -1.18 -36.57
N ASN A 233 14.28 -0.44 -36.89
CA ASN A 233 15.65 -0.81 -36.56
C ASN A 233 15.92 -0.65 -35.06
N ASP A 234 15.32 0.41 -34.43
CA ASP A 234 15.41 0.67 -33.00
C ASP A 234 14.13 0.21 -32.30
N TYR A 235 14.28 -0.73 -31.39
CA TYR A 235 13.16 -1.18 -30.55
C TYR A 235 12.94 -0.18 -29.40
N PRO A 236 11.69 0.27 -29.13
CA PRO A 236 11.44 1.24 -28.07
C PRO A 236 11.86 0.70 -26.69
N HIS A 237 12.49 1.54 -25.90
CA HIS A 237 12.91 1.23 -24.55
C HIS A 237 11.78 1.44 -23.54
N LEU A 238 11.97 0.95 -22.30
CA LEU A 238 11.06 1.24 -21.20
C LEU A 238 11.02 2.76 -20.95
N LEU A 239 9.83 3.31 -20.78
CA LEU A 239 9.54 4.73 -20.60
C LEU A 239 9.72 5.61 -21.84
N SER A 240 10.06 5.05 -23.02
CA SER A 240 10.04 5.80 -24.27
C SER A 240 8.65 6.34 -24.56
N ASN A 241 8.59 7.59 -25.04
CA ASN A 241 7.36 8.15 -25.59
C ASN A 241 7.17 7.64 -27.02
N VAL A 242 5.95 7.26 -27.34
CA VAL A 242 5.63 6.64 -28.63
C VAL A 242 4.32 7.17 -29.18
N LEU A 243 4.20 7.21 -30.51
CA LEU A 243 2.95 7.39 -31.23
C LEU A 243 2.47 6.01 -31.70
N ILE A 244 1.25 5.67 -31.36
CA ILE A 244 0.61 4.40 -31.74
C ILE A 244 -0.71 4.64 -32.46
N LYS A 245 -1.09 3.73 -33.35
CA LYS A 245 -2.42 3.71 -33.95
C LYS A 245 -3.23 2.57 -33.34
N ILE A 246 -4.44 2.87 -32.88
CA ILE A 246 -5.36 1.90 -32.34
C ILE A 246 -5.98 1.07 -33.49
N THR A 247 -5.95 -0.23 -33.35
CA THR A 247 -6.56 -1.16 -34.33
C THR A 247 -7.88 -1.71 -33.87
N GLU A 248 -8.02 -1.99 -32.55
CA GLU A 248 -9.21 -2.63 -32.01
C GLU A 248 -9.42 -2.26 -30.53
N ILE A 249 -10.66 -2.06 -30.13
CA ILE A 249 -11.06 -1.81 -28.74
C ILE A 249 -12.04 -2.90 -28.31
N LYS A 250 -11.58 -3.84 -27.46
CA LYS A 250 -12.41 -4.90 -26.86
C LYS A 250 -12.89 -4.49 -25.48
N GLU A 251 -14.02 -3.79 -25.41
CA GLU A 251 -14.57 -3.28 -24.15
C GLU A 251 -14.87 -4.37 -23.13
N ASN A 252 -15.48 -5.49 -23.58
CA ASN A 252 -15.81 -6.63 -22.72
C ASN A 252 -14.60 -7.28 -22.07
N GLN A 253 -13.46 -7.28 -22.76
CA GLN A 253 -12.20 -7.82 -22.27
C GLN A 253 -11.33 -6.77 -21.60
N LYS A 254 -11.71 -5.48 -21.68
CA LYS A 254 -10.93 -4.32 -21.22
C LYS A 254 -9.52 -4.29 -21.85
N GLN A 255 -9.45 -4.57 -23.14
CA GLN A 255 -8.22 -4.64 -23.91
C GLN A 255 -8.27 -3.72 -25.12
N ILE A 256 -7.14 -3.07 -25.40
CA ILE A 256 -6.92 -2.22 -26.54
C ILE A 256 -5.72 -2.74 -27.29
N TYR A 257 -5.83 -2.82 -28.59
CA TYR A 257 -4.78 -3.27 -29.49
C TYR A 257 -4.38 -2.15 -30.44
N GLY A 258 -3.11 -2.09 -30.80
CA GLY A 258 -2.57 -1.11 -31.72
C GLY A 258 -1.23 -1.53 -32.29
N TYR A 259 -0.68 -0.68 -33.13
CA TYR A 259 0.67 -0.82 -33.64
C TYR A 259 1.47 0.49 -33.52
N LEU A 260 2.76 0.34 -33.40
CA LEU A 260 3.71 1.44 -33.29
C LEU A 260 3.84 2.18 -34.62
N ILE A 261 3.66 3.50 -34.61
CA ILE A 261 3.90 4.38 -35.76
C ILE A 261 5.32 4.92 -35.70
N ARG A 262 5.74 5.49 -34.56
CA ARG A 262 7.09 6.02 -34.33
C ARG A 262 7.42 6.15 -32.85
N ILE A 263 8.69 6.22 -32.54
CA ILE A 263 9.24 6.64 -31.26
C ILE A 263 9.37 8.16 -31.29
N ILE A 264 9.01 8.85 -30.17
CA ILE A 264 9.01 10.31 -30.07
C ILE A 264 10.18 10.73 -29.19
#